data_2065e19266b48611ced59c218b2972c5
#
_entry.id   2065e19266b48611ced59c218b2972c5
#
_cell.length_a   1.000
_cell.length_b   1.000
_cell.length_c   1.000
_cell.angle_alpha   90.00
_cell.angle_beta   90.00
_cell.angle_gamma   90.00
#
_symmetry.space_group_name_H-M   'P 1'
#
loop_
_entity.id
_entity.type
_entity.pdbx_description
1 polymer ?
#
loop_
_entity_poly.entity_id
_entity_poly.type
_entity_poly.pdbx_seq_one_letter_code
_entity_poly.pdbx_strand_id
1 'polypeptide(L)'
;MQLVIVESPAKAKTIEKYLGSDYKVLASYGHVRDLPPKDGSVRPDEDFAMDWELYGDKARQVKAIADAVKGADRLILATDPDREGEAISWHVRELLAKRKLLPKDVQRVTFNAITKATVTEAMKNPRELDQDLIDAYLARRALDYLFGFTLSPVLWRKLPGAKSAGRVQSVALRLIVEREREIEKFRNAEYWSVIARLEQGGTEFAARLVRFDGEKLEKLSLGEEGIAMRAKAVVEGAVFRVEEVETKPTKRNPYPPFTTSTLQQEAARKLGFAASHTMRIAQNLYEAGAITYMRTDGVQMDPSAISDARKTISDRYNGHYLPEKPRHYETKAKNAQEAHEAIRPVDFAKDKYGSGDEARLYELVWKRALASQMASANIERTTVTLREGTGKHELRANGQVIKFPGFLAVYEEDRDNKADGDEDESGLLPSMSSGDTPAKRGVDAAQHFTQPPPRYSEASLVKRMEELGIGRPSTYAATLQVIKDRNYVRTEKNRFFAEESGRLLTSFLERFFGRYVAYEFTAGMEDELDEVSGGRAGWKPVLEAFWKDFKPKSDEVMEKKPSEVTEALDEFLSDYLFPPRDDGTDPRLCPKCGEGRLSLRGGRYGAFIACSAYPECKFTRKFAQAGGSAD
;
A
#
# COMPACT_ATOMS: atom_id res chain seq x y z
N MET A 1 -27.32 -1.83 -36.65
CA MET A 1 -26.30 -1.09 -35.92
C MET A 1 -26.13 -1.72 -34.54
N GLN A 2 -24.92 -1.98 -34.08
CA GLN A 2 -24.64 -2.51 -32.76
C GLN A 2 -24.21 -1.37 -31.80
N LEU A 3 -24.80 -1.31 -30.61
CA LEU A 3 -24.47 -0.30 -29.60
C LEU A 3 -23.51 -0.90 -28.57
N VAL A 4 -22.36 -0.27 -28.39
CA VAL A 4 -21.35 -0.66 -27.40
C VAL A 4 -21.31 0.38 -26.28
N ILE A 5 -21.35 -0.06 -25.02
CA ILE A 5 -21.25 0.81 -23.85
C ILE A 5 -19.94 0.54 -23.12
N VAL A 6 -19.19 1.60 -22.85
CA VAL A 6 -17.93 1.60 -22.09
C VAL A 6 -18.00 2.63 -20.96
N GLU A 7 -16.98 2.70 -20.08
CA GLU A 7 -17.01 3.62 -18.94
C GLU A 7 -16.63 5.06 -19.31
N SER A 8 -15.64 5.23 -20.20
CA SER A 8 -15.04 6.54 -20.45
C SER A 8 -15.10 6.97 -21.91
N PRO A 9 -15.14 8.29 -22.17
CA PRO A 9 -15.09 8.81 -23.54
C PRO A 9 -13.79 8.47 -24.29
N ALA A 10 -12.65 8.41 -23.59
CA ALA A 10 -11.38 8.04 -24.19
C ALA A 10 -11.42 6.59 -24.70
N LYS A 11 -11.91 5.66 -23.87
CA LYS A 11 -12.12 4.27 -24.24
C LYS A 11 -13.13 4.14 -25.41
N ALA A 12 -14.22 4.92 -25.39
CA ALA A 12 -15.19 4.94 -26.47
C ALA A 12 -14.54 5.31 -27.81
N LYS A 13 -13.79 6.39 -27.83
CA LYS A 13 -13.10 6.87 -29.04
C LYS A 13 -12.09 5.84 -29.58
N THR A 14 -11.34 5.19 -28.71
CA THR A 14 -10.34 4.19 -29.08
C THR A 14 -11.01 2.95 -29.69
N ILE A 15 -12.04 2.43 -29.03
CA ILE A 15 -12.75 1.21 -29.45
C ILE A 15 -13.54 1.44 -30.73
N GLU A 16 -14.24 2.57 -30.86
CA GLU A 16 -15.01 2.90 -32.08
C GLU A 16 -14.10 2.93 -33.32
N LYS A 17 -12.88 3.47 -33.18
CA LYS A 17 -11.88 3.44 -34.27
C LYS A 17 -11.48 2.01 -34.69
N TYR A 18 -11.51 1.05 -33.76
CA TYR A 18 -11.15 -0.34 -34.05
C TYR A 18 -12.29 -1.16 -34.67
N LEU A 19 -13.53 -0.87 -34.28
CA LEU A 19 -14.71 -1.65 -34.66
C LEU A 19 -15.34 -1.20 -36.00
N GLY A 20 -15.18 0.05 -36.38
CA GLY A 20 -15.71 0.58 -37.64
C GLY A 20 -17.17 1.01 -37.58
N SER A 21 -17.76 1.32 -38.75
CA SER A 21 -19.05 2.01 -38.92
C SER A 21 -20.29 1.23 -38.49
N ASP A 22 -20.21 -0.10 -38.36
CA ASP A 22 -21.33 -0.93 -37.94
C ASP A 22 -21.66 -0.84 -36.46
N TYR A 23 -20.71 -0.23 -35.69
CA TYR A 23 -20.79 -0.06 -34.26
C TYR A 23 -20.88 1.42 -33.89
N LYS A 24 -21.70 1.71 -32.89
CA LYS A 24 -21.74 2.99 -32.20
C LYS A 24 -21.26 2.77 -30.77
N VAL A 25 -20.25 3.50 -30.33
CA VAL A 25 -19.69 3.36 -28.99
C VAL A 25 -20.04 4.58 -28.16
N LEU A 26 -20.67 4.37 -26.99
CA LEU A 26 -21.02 5.41 -26.03
C LEU A 26 -20.41 5.14 -24.67
N ALA A 27 -20.10 6.22 -23.95
CA ALA A 27 -19.59 6.14 -22.60
C ALA A 27 -20.70 6.36 -21.57
N SER A 28 -20.67 5.59 -20.47
CA SER A 28 -21.51 5.79 -19.29
C SER A 28 -20.96 6.87 -18.34
N TYR A 29 -19.69 7.21 -18.46
CA TYR A 29 -18.95 8.08 -17.56
C TYR A 29 -18.85 7.51 -16.13
N GLY A 30 -18.55 6.22 -16.02
CA GLY A 30 -18.50 5.45 -14.78
C GLY A 30 -19.87 4.96 -14.35
N HIS A 31 -20.09 4.80 -13.04
CA HIS A 31 -21.38 4.40 -12.48
C HIS A 31 -22.48 5.41 -12.82
N VAL A 32 -23.64 4.90 -13.23
CA VAL A 32 -24.80 5.72 -13.62
C VAL A 32 -25.77 5.92 -12.46
N ARG A 33 -25.75 5.06 -11.45
CA ARG A 33 -26.58 5.14 -10.24
C ARG A 33 -25.80 4.62 -9.02
N ASP A 34 -26.22 5.05 -7.83
CA ASP A 34 -25.66 4.60 -6.55
C ASP A 34 -26.76 4.57 -5.48
N LEU A 35 -26.40 4.06 -4.29
CA LEU A 35 -27.23 4.14 -3.11
C LEU A 35 -27.30 5.62 -2.65
N PRO A 36 -28.51 6.17 -2.42
CA PRO A 36 -28.67 7.50 -1.87
C PRO A 36 -27.89 7.65 -0.54
N PRO A 37 -27.24 8.80 -0.29
CA PRO A 37 -26.49 9.03 0.94
C PRO A 37 -27.43 9.42 2.11
N LYS A 38 -28.45 8.59 2.36
CA LYS A 38 -29.44 8.72 3.43
C LYS A 38 -29.63 7.39 4.15
N ASP A 39 -30.07 7.40 5.38
CA ASP A 39 -30.40 6.19 6.12
C ASP A 39 -31.54 5.41 5.44
N GLY A 40 -31.50 4.07 5.54
CA GLY A 40 -32.53 3.17 4.99
C GLY A 40 -32.37 2.83 3.50
N SER A 41 -31.30 3.28 2.82
CA SER A 41 -31.07 2.90 1.41
C SER A 41 -30.67 1.42 1.23
N VAL A 42 -30.20 0.76 2.28
CA VAL A 42 -30.09 -0.70 2.39
C VAL A 42 -30.94 -1.16 3.56
N ARG A 43 -31.85 -2.10 3.34
CA ARG A 43 -32.82 -2.57 4.33
C ARG A 43 -32.56 -4.01 4.73
N PRO A 44 -31.84 -4.25 5.84
CA PRO A 44 -31.55 -5.62 6.30
C PRO A 44 -32.81 -6.45 6.57
N ASP A 45 -33.88 -5.84 7.09
CA ASP A 45 -35.14 -6.52 7.42
C ASP A 45 -35.96 -6.87 6.16
N GLU A 46 -35.61 -6.36 5.01
CA GLU A 46 -36.20 -6.65 3.69
C GLU A 46 -35.19 -7.40 2.79
N ASP A 47 -34.53 -8.41 3.34
CA ASP A 47 -33.57 -9.24 2.60
C ASP A 47 -32.47 -8.42 1.91
N PHE A 48 -31.97 -7.38 2.58
CA PHE A 48 -30.97 -6.43 2.09
C PHE A 48 -31.39 -5.69 0.81
N ALA A 49 -32.68 -5.43 0.64
CA ALA A 49 -33.16 -4.63 -0.48
C ALA A 49 -32.47 -3.26 -0.53
N MET A 50 -32.11 -2.84 -1.76
CA MET A 50 -31.32 -1.64 -2.00
C MET A 50 -32.08 -0.64 -2.85
N ASP A 51 -32.08 0.63 -2.45
CA ASP A 51 -32.57 1.73 -3.26
C ASP A 51 -31.46 2.26 -4.15
N TRP A 52 -31.73 2.34 -5.43
CA TRP A 52 -30.78 2.84 -6.41
C TRP A 52 -31.31 4.13 -7.03
N GLU A 53 -30.56 5.22 -6.88
CA GLU A 53 -30.86 6.51 -7.50
C GLU A 53 -29.87 6.84 -8.61
N LEU A 54 -30.37 7.46 -9.68
CA LEU A 54 -29.55 7.96 -10.77
C LEU A 54 -28.74 9.16 -10.28
N TYR A 55 -27.46 9.21 -10.56
CA TYR A 55 -26.69 10.43 -10.35
C TYR A 55 -27.23 11.57 -11.21
N GLY A 56 -27.46 12.74 -10.61
CA GLY A 56 -28.08 13.87 -11.28
C GLY A 56 -27.33 14.37 -12.53
N ASP A 57 -26.00 14.33 -12.46
CA ASP A 57 -25.10 14.66 -13.57
C ASP A 57 -25.06 13.60 -14.69
N LYS A 58 -25.54 12.37 -14.45
CA LYS A 58 -25.55 11.25 -15.42
C LYS A 58 -26.85 11.16 -16.24
N ALA A 59 -27.86 11.95 -15.92
CA ALA A 59 -29.16 11.91 -16.62
C ALA A 59 -29.02 12.09 -18.14
N ARG A 60 -28.12 12.96 -18.58
CA ARG A 60 -27.85 13.23 -20.00
C ARG A 60 -27.25 12.00 -20.70
N GLN A 61 -26.30 11.33 -20.09
CA GLN A 61 -25.62 10.14 -20.63
C GLN A 61 -26.60 8.96 -20.73
N VAL A 62 -27.34 8.72 -19.65
CA VAL A 62 -28.36 7.66 -19.63
C VAL A 62 -29.45 7.92 -20.68
N LYS A 63 -29.83 9.18 -20.91
CA LYS A 63 -30.76 9.54 -22.01
C LYS A 63 -30.12 9.25 -23.37
N ALA A 64 -28.87 9.65 -23.60
CA ALA A 64 -28.16 9.38 -24.85
C ALA A 64 -28.06 7.89 -25.16
N ILE A 65 -27.76 7.06 -24.14
CA ILE A 65 -27.74 5.59 -24.24
C ILE A 65 -29.16 5.07 -24.57
N ALA A 66 -30.18 5.54 -23.85
CA ALA A 66 -31.56 5.14 -24.05
C ALA A 66 -32.10 5.52 -25.45
N ASP A 67 -31.68 6.64 -26.00
CA ASP A 67 -32.05 7.05 -27.35
C ASP A 67 -31.30 6.23 -28.42
N ALA A 68 -30.01 5.95 -28.19
CA ALA A 68 -29.22 5.15 -29.14
C ALA A 68 -29.67 3.69 -29.20
N VAL A 69 -30.09 3.09 -28.09
CA VAL A 69 -30.52 1.68 -28.04
C VAL A 69 -31.80 1.42 -28.83
N LYS A 70 -32.67 2.42 -29.02
CA LYS A 70 -33.92 2.29 -29.81
C LYS A 70 -33.68 1.88 -31.28
N GLY A 71 -32.52 2.26 -31.83
CA GLY A 71 -32.10 1.91 -33.19
C GLY A 71 -31.03 0.83 -33.27
N ALA A 72 -30.77 0.13 -32.16
CA ALA A 72 -29.76 -0.91 -32.09
C ALA A 72 -30.38 -2.31 -32.13
N ASP A 73 -29.78 -3.20 -32.91
CA ASP A 73 -30.17 -4.61 -32.98
C ASP A 73 -29.61 -5.39 -31.79
N ARG A 74 -28.47 -4.93 -31.27
CA ARG A 74 -27.70 -5.55 -30.18
C ARG A 74 -27.13 -4.49 -29.26
N LEU A 75 -27.11 -4.79 -27.96
CA LEU A 75 -26.42 -4.03 -26.93
C LEU A 75 -25.21 -4.83 -26.42
N ILE A 76 -24.02 -4.24 -26.50
CA ILE A 76 -22.78 -4.83 -26.03
C ILE A 76 -22.25 -3.98 -24.86
N LEU A 77 -22.12 -4.61 -23.72
CA LEU A 77 -21.61 -3.99 -22.50
C LEU A 77 -20.12 -4.32 -22.39
N ALA A 78 -19.26 -3.33 -22.70
CA ALA A 78 -17.80 -3.50 -22.84
C ALA A 78 -17.02 -2.68 -21.78
N THR A 79 -17.54 -2.68 -20.56
CA THR A 79 -16.93 -2.06 -19.39
C THR A 79 -15.72 -2.88 -18.89
N ASP A 80 -14.96 -2.34 -17.95
CA ASP A 80 -13.75 -2.96 -17.41
C ASP A 80 -13.99 -4.39 -16.90
N PRO A 81 -12.96 -5.24 -16.85
CA PRO A 81 -13.14 -6.66 -16.54
C PRO A 81 -13.35 -6.97 -15.05
N ASP A 82 -13.26 -5.96 -14.17
CA ASP A 82 -13.46 -6.13 -12.74
C ASP A 82 -14.94 -6.07 -12.30
N ARG A 83 -15.20 -6.31 -11.00
CA ARG A 83 -16.54 -6.24 -10.41
C ARG A 83 -17.19 -4.85 -10.54
N GLU A 84 -16.41 -3.76 -10.58
CA GLU A 84 -16.93 -2.40 -10.79
C GLU A 84 -17.45 -2.25 -12.21
N GLY A 85 -16.71 -2.74 -13.22
CA GLY A 85 -17.16 -2.75 -14.61
C GLY A 85 -18.38 -3.65 -14.81
N GLU A 86 -18.44 -4.82 -14.17
CA GLU A 86 -19.62 -5.69 -14.21
C GLU A 86 -20.85 -5.00 -13.63
N ALA A 87 -20.69 -4.28 -12.51
CA ALA A 87 -21.76 -3.51 -11.88
C ALA A 87 -22.23 -2.34 -12.75
N ILE A 88 -21.32 -1.63 -13.44
CA ILE A 88 -21.70 -0.57 -14.39
C ILE A 88 -22.55 -1.15 -15.50
N SER A 89 -22.14 -2.28 -16.09
CA SER A 89 -22.89 -3.01 -17.10
C SER A 89 -24.27 -3.41 -16.61
N TRP A 90 -24.35 -3.99 -15.41
CA TRP A 90 -25.61 -4.38 -14.77
C TRP A 90 -26.51 -3.16 -14.53
N HIS A 91 -26.00 -2.06 -14.01
CA HIS A 91 -26.77 -0.85 -13.78
C HIS A 91 -27.35 -0.25 -15.07
N VAL A 92 -26.59 -0.24 -16.16
CA VAL A 92 -27.06 0.22 -17.47
C VAL A 92 -28.18 -0.70 -17.97
N ARG A 93 -28.00 -2.04 -17.92
CA ARG A 93 -28.98 -3.02 -18.30
C ARG A 93 -30.29 -2.84 -17.53
N GLU A 94 -30.23 -2.72 -16.20
CA GLU A 94 -31.40 -2.53 -15.34
C GLU A 94 -32.16 -1.24 -15.64
N LEU A 95 -31.45 -0.13 -15.89
CA LEU A 95 -32.09 1.14 -16.24
C LEU A 95 -32.83 1.05 -17.58
N LEU A 96 -32.26 0.37 -18.57
CA LEU A 96 -32.88 0.15 -19.85
C LEU A 96 -34.08 -0.83 -19.76
N ALA A 97 -33.96 -1.87 -18.93
CA ALA A 97 -35.04 -2.81 -18.64
C ALA A 97 -36.28 -2.12 -18.04
N LYS A 98 -36.05 -1.29 -17.00
CA LYS A 98 -37.12 -0.48 -16.36
C LYS A 98 -37.84 0.46 -17.35
N ARG A 99 -37.11 0.93 -18.36
CA ARG A 99 -37.69 1.76 -19.45
C ARG A 99 -38.28 0.97 -20.62
N LYS A 100 -38.23 -0.37 -20.54
CA LYS A 100 -38.67 -1.29 -21.61
C LYS A 100 -37.94 -1.04 -22.95
N LEU A 101 -36.64 -0.73 -22.88
CA LEU A 101 -35.80 -0.39 -24.02
C LEU A 101 -34.72 -1.44 -24.32
N LEU A 102 -34.66 -2.57 -23.58
CA LEU A 102 -33.68 -3.62 -23.85
C LEU A 102 -33.91 -4.26 -25.23
N PRO A 103 -32.90 -4.35 -26.09
CA PRO A 103 -32.93 -5.19 -27.26
C PRO A 103 -33.00 -6.69 -26.89
N LYS A 104 -33.35 -7.54 -27.84
CA LYS A 104 -33.40 -8.99 -27.61
C LYS A 104 -32.02 -9.61 -27.32
N ASP A 105 -30.96 -9.01 -27.86
CA ASP A 105 -29.60 -9.48 -27.75
C ASP A 105 -28.80 -8.47 -26.90
N VAL A 106 -28.44 -8.88 -25.69
CA VAL A 106 -27.60 -8.11 -24.75
C VAL A 106 -26.39 -8.96 -24.37
N GLN A 107 -25.21 -8.48 -24.67
CA GLN A 107 -23.98 -9.23 -24.51
C GLN A 107 -22.97 -8.45 -23.64
N ARG A 108 -22.13 -9.18 -22.92
CA ARG A 108 -21.02 -8.68 -22.16
C ARG A 108 -19.70 -9.05 -22.87
N VAL A 109 -18.81 -8.08 -22.97
CA VAL A 109 -17.46 -8.27 -23.55
C VAL A 109 -16.42 -7.69 -22.61
N THR A 110 -15.35 -8.42 -22.34
CA THR A 110 -14.23 -7.98 -21.50
C THR A 110 -12.89 -8.19 -22.21
N PHE A 111 -11.95 -7.32 -21.91
CA PHE A 111 -10.59 -7.40 -22.45
C PHE A 111 -9.58 -6.76 -21.47
N ASN A 112 -8.41 -7.36 -21.34
CA ASN A 112 -7.35 -6.87 -20.44
C ASN A 112 -6.47 -5.76 -21.05
N ALA A 113 -6.55 -5.56 -22.37
CA ALA A 113 -5.82 -4.52 -23.09
C ALA A 113 -6.70 -3.94 -24.21
N ILE A 114 -6.60 -2.62 -24.44
CA ILE A 114 -7.38 -1.94 -25.46
C ILE A 114 -6.57 -1.86 -26.75
N THR A 115 -6.39 -2.99 -27.43
CA THR A 115 -5.80 -3.07 -28.76
C THR A 115 -6.82 -3.51 -29.80
N LYS A 116 -6.54 -3.23 -31.06
CA LYS A 116 -7.43 -3.69 -32.15
C LYS A 116 -7.60 -5.21 -32.13
N ALA A 117 -6.51 -5.95 -31.94
CA ALA A 117 -6.55 -7.42 -31.91
C ALA A 117 -7.37 -7.94 -30.73
N THR A 118 -7.10 -7.46 -29.51
CA THR A 118 -7.78 -7.91 -28.29
C THR A 118 -9.26 -7.56 -28.30
N VAL A 119 -9.60 -6.33 -28.71
CA VAL A 119 -11.00 -5.87 -28.82
C VAL A 119 -11.73 -6.67 -29.87
N THR A 120 -11.16 -6.86 -31.07
CA THR A 120 -11.81 -7.62 -32.15
C THR A 120 -12.00 -9.09 -31.76
N GLU A 121 -11.04 -9.70 -31.05
CA GLU A 121 -11.18 -11.09 -30.60
C GLU A 121 -12.24 -11.22 -29.48
N ALA A 122 -12.25 -10.29 -28.54
CA ALA A 122 -13.25 -10.26 -27.48
C ALA A 122 -14.68 -10.11 -28.02
N MET A 123 -14.86 -9.32 -29.08
CA MET A 123 -16.17 -9.14 -29.74
C MET A 123 -16.70 -10.43 -30.41
N LYS A 124 -15.83 -11.40 -30.73
CA LYS A 124 -16.22 -12.72 -31.24
C LYS A 124 -16.61 -13.69 -30.14
N ASN A 125 -16.18 -13.43 -28.89
CA ASN A 125 -16.37 -14.31 -27.73
C ASN A 125 -17.17 -13.59 -26.62
N PRO A 126 -18.38 -13.11 -26.88
CA PRO A 126 -19.23 -12.47 -25.88
C PRO A 126 -19.71 -13.49 -24.84
N ARG A 127 -20.04 -12.97 -23.64
CA ARG A 127 -20.65 -13.75 -22.57
C ARG A 127 -21.88 -13.07 -22.01
N GLU A 128 -22.58 -13.72 -21.12
CA GLU A 128 -23.59 -13.10 -20.27
C GLU A 128 -22.91 -12.26 -19.14
N LEU A 129 -23.71 -11.41 -18.50
CA LEU A 129 -23.26 -10.76 -17.25
C LEU A 129 -22.96 -11.83 -16.20
N ASP A 130 -21.87 -11.62 -15.48
CA ASP A 130 -21.43 -12.48 -14.39
C ASP A 130 -22.16 -12.12 -13.11
N GLN A 131 -23.10 -12.98 -12.68
CA GLN A 131 -23.92 -12.73 -11.52
C GLN A 131 -23.09 -12.76 -10.23
N ASP A 132 -22.04 -13.56 -10.14
CA ASP A 132 -21.20 -13.67 -8.95
C ASP A 132 -20.39 -12.38 -8.73
N LEU A 133 -19.90 -11.75 -9.80
CA LEU A 133 -19.25 -10.45 -9.74
C LEU A 133 -20.23 -9.33 -9.35
N ILE A 134 -21.47 -9.38 -9.86
CA ILE A 134 -22.54 -8.44 -9.48
C ILE A 134 -22.85 -8.61 -7.99
N ASP A 135 -23.03 -9.83 -7.53
CA ASP A 135 -23.32 -10.16 -6.13
C ASP A 135 -22.19 -9.70 -5.19
N ALA A 136 -20.94 -9.87 -5.59
CA ALA A 136 -19.79 -9.37 -4.84
C ALA A 136 -19.74 -7.83 -4.76
N TYR A 137 -20.11 -7.16 -5.85
CA TYR A 137 -20.27 -5.69 -5.83
C TYR A 137 -21.40 -5.27 -4.90
N LEU A 138 -22.57 -5.91 -4.97
CA LEU A 138 -23.72 -5.63 -4.10
C LEU A 138 -23.36 -5.86 -2.64
N ALA A 139 -22.71 -6.97 -2.32
CA ALA A 139 -22.23 -7.29 -0.99
C ALA A 139 -21.31 -6.19 -0.43
N ARG A 140 -20.28 -5.82 -1.19
CA ARG A 140 -19.34 -4.77 -0.79
C ARG A 140 -20.03 -3.43 -0.59
N ARG A 141 -20.88 -3.04 -1.54
CA ARG A 141 -21.57 -1.76 -1.49
C ARG A 141 -22.51 -1.66 -0.29
N ALA A 142 -23.29 -2.73 -0.04
CA ALA A 142 -24.17 -2.81 1.13
C ALA A 142 -23.39 -2.83 2.44
N LEU A 143 -22.31 -3.61 2.53
CA LEU A 143 -21.48 -3.72 3.71
C LEU A 143 -20.86 -2.37 4.09
N ASP A 144 -20.24 -1.68 3.13
CA ASP A 144 -19.61 -0.38 3.36
C ASP A 144 -20.67 0.70 3.70
N TYR A 145 -21.86 0.61 3.08
CA TYR A 145 -22.99 1.47 3.41
C TYR A 145 -23.46 1.22 4.85
N LEU A 146 -23.79 -0.01 5.21
CA LEU A 146 -24.30 -0.37 6.54
C LEU A 146 -23.28 -0.01 7.64
N PHE A 147 -22.01 -0.30 7.43
CA PHE A 147 -20.96 0.10 8.35
C PHE A 147 -20.90 1.62 8.54
N GLY A 148 -20.81 2.36 7.43
CA GLY A 148 -20.63 3.80 7.46
C GLY A 148 -21.84 4.56 8.00
N PHE A 149 -23.05 4.22 7.55
CA PHE A 149 -24.28 4.89 7.94
C PHE A 149 -24.75 4.53 9.35
N THR A 150 -24.37 3.37 9.88
CA THR A 150 -24.66 2.99 11.27
C THR A 150 -23.64 3.59 12.23
N LEU A 151 -22.35 3.59 11.89
CA LEU A 151 -21.30 4.04 12.79
C LEU A 151 -21.14 5.57 12.80
N SER A 152 -21.33 6.25 11.67
CA SER A 152 -21.14 7.71 11.63
C SER A 152 -22.08 8.50 12.56
N PRO A 153 -23.38 8.17 12.70
CA PRO A 153 -24.24 8.79 13.69
C PRO A 153 -23.79 8.57 15.15
N VAL A 154 -23.24 7.38 15.45
CA VAL A 154 -22.65 7.10 16.76
C VAL A 154 -21.46 8.03 17.02
N LEU A 155 -20.56 8.15 16.04
CA LEU A 155 -19.43 9.06 16.12
C LEU A 155 -19.86 10.51 16.37
N TRP A 156 -20.81 11.03 15.60
CA TRP A 156 -21.26 12.42 15.73
C TRP A 156 -21.86 12.74 17.10
N ARG A 157 -22.53 11.76 17.71
CA ARG A 157 -23.15 11.90 19.03
C ARG A 157 -22.18 11.69 20.19
N LYS A 158 -21.19 10.81 20.02
CA LYS A 158 -20.32 10.36 21.12
C LYS A 158 -18.91 10.96 21.08
N LEU A 159 -18.44 11.34 19.89
CA LEU A 159 -17.07 11.79 19.65
C LEU A 159 -17.05 13.15 18.95
N PRO A 160 -17.00 14.28 19.70
CA PRO A 160 -17.00 15.61 19.11
C PRO A 160 -15.87 15.80 18.10
N GLY A 161 -16.21 16.34 16.91
CA GLY A 161 -15.26 16.60 15.83
C GLY A 161 -14.97 15.40 14.92
N ALA A 162 -15.48 14.20 15.21
CA ALA A 162 -15.38 13.07 14.31
C ALA A 162 -16.24 13.27 13.06
N LYS A 163 -15.67 12.91 11.88
CA LYS A 163 -16.36 13.07 10.59
C LYS A 163 -17.09 11.79 10.18
N SER A 164 -16.35 10.72 9.90
CA SER A 164 -16.91 9.43 9.50
C SER A 164 -15.89 8.33 9.71
N ALA A 165 -16.38 7.10 9.82
CA ALA A 165 -15.57 5.90 9.76
C ALA A 165 -16.00 5.03 8.57
N GLY A 166 -15.09 4.22 8.07
CA GLY A 166 -15.34 3.22 7.05
C GLY A 166 -14.49 1.99 7.32
N ARG A 167 -14.95 0.86 6.88
CA ARG A 167 -14.38 -0.44 7.21
C ARG A 167 -12.88 -0.53 6.94
N VAL A 168 -12.44 -0.28 5.72
CA VAL A 168 -11.01 -0.35 5.34
C VAL A 168 -10.23 0.88 5.78
N GLN A 169 -10.83 2.09 5.64
CA GLN A 169 -10.14 3.34 5.98
C GLN A 169 -9.80 3.46 7.47
N SER A 170 -10.65 2.95 8.37
CA SER A 170 -10.41 3.00 9.82
C SER A 170 -9.25 2.09 10.21
N VAL A 171 -9.09 0.97 9.53
CA VAL A 171 -7.99 0.03 9.77
C VAL A 171 -6.68 0.56 9.19
N ALA A 172 -6.69 1.20 8.02
CA ALA A 172 -5.53 1.90 7.49
C ALA A 172 -5.06 3.04 8.42
N LEU A 173 -6.01 3.80 8.98
CA LEU A 173 -5.72 4.83 9.98
C LEU A 173 -5.11 4.23 11.26
N ARG A 174 -5.65 3.09 11.74
CA ARG A 174 -5.13 2.37 12.90
C ARG A 174 -3.67 1.99 12.72
N LEU A 175 -3.25 1.49 11.56
CA LEU A 175 -1.83 1.19 11.26
C LEU A 175 -0.94 2.42 11.48
N ILE A 176 -1.39 3.59 11.02
CA ILE A 176 -0.63 4.84 11.19
C ILE A 176 -0.56 5.25 12.67
N VAL A 177 -1.68 5.18 13.39
CA VAL A 177 -1.74 5.55 14.82
C VAL A 177 -0.91 4.59 15.67
N GLU A 178 -0.95 3.29 15.42
CA GLU A 178 -0.11 2.30 16.11
C GLU A 178 1.38 2.58 15.87
N ARG A 179 1.77 2.96 14.64
CA ARG A 179 3.14 3.35 14.33
C ARG A 179 3.58 4.61 15.11
N GLU A 180 2.70 5.59 15.27
CA GLU A 180 3.00 6.75 16.11
C GLU A 180 3.19 6.34 17.59
N ARG A 181 2.35 5.44 18.11
CA ARG A 181 2.51 4.89 19.47
C ARG A 181 3.82 4.12 19.65
N GLU A 182 4.24 3.35 18.63
CA GLU A 182 5.55 2.67 18.62
C GLU A 182 6.70 3.69 18.69
N ILE A 183 6.63 4.75 17.89
CA ILE A 183 7.65 5.82 17.86
C ILE A 183 7.71 6.57 19.20
N GLU A 184 6.57 6.90 19.79
CA GLU A 184 6.47 7.63 21.06
C GLU A 184 6.99 6.81 22.26
N LYS A 185 6.79 5.49 22.23
CA LYS A 185 7.30 4.57 23.26
C LYS A 185 8.76 4.20 23.06
N PHE A 186 9.30 4.46 21.88
CA PHE A 186 10.68 4.07 21.56
C PHE A 186 11.66 4.84 22.44
N ARG A 187 12.64 4.11 22.98
CA ARG A 187 13.80 4.68 23.67
C ARG A 187 15.02 4.36 22.86
N ASN A 188 15.73 5.40 22.42
CA ASN A 188 16.97 5.21 21.70
C ASN A 188 18.04 4.66 22.65
N ALA A 189 18.78 3.67 22.17
CA ALA A 189 19.94 3.12 22.83
C ALA A 189 21.20 3.57 22.06
N GLU A 190 22.19 4.02 22.81
CA GLU A 190 23.51 4.34 22.27
C GLU A 190 24.24 3.04 21.91
N TYR A 191 24.95 3.07 20.81
CA TYR A 191 25.91 2.04 20.44
C TYR A 191 27.01 2.62 19.56
N TRP A 192 28.12 1.90 19.49
CA TRP A 192 29.29 2.32 18.75
C TRP A 192 29.70 1.27 17.73
N SER A 193 30.38 1.72 16.69
CA SER A 193 31.08 0.84 15.75
C SER A 193 32.54 1.25 15.67
N VAL A 194 33.43 0.26 15.55
CA VAL A 194 34.86 0.48 15.34
C VAL A 194 35.21 -0.05 13.96
N ILE A 195 35.76 0.84 13.13
CA ILE A 195 36.06 0.55 11.71
C ILE A 195 37.54 0.89 11.49
N ALA A 196 38.31 -0.09 11.01
CA ALA A 196 39.67 0.11 10.57
C ALA A 196 39.71 0.46 9.08
N ARG A 197 40.39 1.54 8.73
CA ARG A 197 40.74 1.84 7.34
C ARG A 197 42.05 1.14 7.01
N LEU A 198 42.00 0.23 6.07
CA LEU A 198 43.09 -0.64 5.65
C LEU A 198 43.42 -0.40 4.19
N GLU A 199 44.67 -0.70 3.81
CA GLU A 199 45.12 -0.60 2.42
C GLU A 199 45.87 -1.87 2.02
N GLN A 200 45.55 -2.40 0.86
CA GLN A 200 46.25 -3.51 0.22
C GLN A 200 46.44 -3.19 -1.27
N GLY A 201 47.68 -3.32 -1.75
CA GLY A 201 47.99 -3.09 -3.17
C GLY A 201 47.63 -1.69 -3.68
N GLY A 202 47.69 -0.64 -2.83
CA GLY A 202 47.31 0.73 -3.19
C GLY A 202 45.80 1.02 -3.18
N THR A 203 44.98 0.06 -2.75
CA THR A 203 43.50 0.22 -2.65
C THR A 203 43.09 0.25 -1.19
N GLU A 204 42.44 1.34 -0.75
CA GLU A 204 41.90 1.47 0.61
C GLU A 204 40.55 0.74 0.71
N PHE A 205 40.28 0.14 1.88
CA PHE A 205 39.00 -0.48 2.21
C PHE A 205 38.72 -0.38 3.71
N ALA A 206 37.45 -0.50 4.08
CA ALA A 206 37.01 -0.48 5.48
C ALA A 206 36.81 -1.91 6.00
N ALA A 207 37.26 -2.16 7.26
CA ALA A 207 37.00 -3.42 7.94
C ALA A 207 36.42 -3.12 9.34
N ARG A 208 35.23 -3.67 9.62
CA ARG A 208 34.49 -3.47 10.88
C ARG A 208 34.93 -4.48 11.93
N LEU A 209 35.09 -4.04 13.17
CA LEU A 209 35.32 -4.92 14.31
C LEU A 209 34.04 -5.74 14.58
N VAL A 210 34.16 -7.08 14.51
CA VAL A 210 33.05 -8.03 14.68
C VAL A 210 33.25 -8.97 15.87
N ARG A 211 34.47 -9.01 16.43
CA ARG A 211 34.82 -9.75 17.65
C ARG A 211 35.79 -8.93 18.49
N PHE A 212 35.52 -8.83 19.79
CA PHE A 212 36.34 -8.12 20.74
C PHE A 212 36.47 -8.93 22.04
N ASP A 213 37.69 -9.03 22.59
CA ASP A 213 38.02 -9.82 23.78
C ASP A 213 37.54 -11.30 23.71
N GLY A 214 37.48 -11.86 22.52
CA GLY A 214 37.02 -13.23 22.29
C GLY A 214 35.51 -13.36 22.06
N GLU A 215 34.73 -12.32 22.34
CA GLU A 215 33.28 -12.32 22.21
C GLU A 215 32.84 -11.74 20.86
N LYS A 216 31.85 -12.36 20.23
CA LYS A 216 31.21 -11.83 19.02
C LYS A 216 30.43 -10.58 19.36
N LEU A 217 30.63 -9.49 18.59
CA LEU A 217 29.90 -8.25 18.77
C LEU A 217 28.53 -8.33 18.07
N GLU A 218 27.51 -8.04 18.84
CA GLU A 218 26.15 -7.72 18.35
C GLU A 218 25.99 -6.20 18.26
N LYS A 219 24.90 -5.72 17.65
CA LYS A 219 24.69 -4.28 17.39
C LYS A 219 24.92 -3.39 18.62
N LEU A 220 24.50 -3.81 19.80
CA LEU A 220 24.57 -3.04 21.05
C LEU A 220 25.72 -3.45 21.97
N SER A 221 26.63 -4.32 21.55
CA SER A 221 27.73 -4.80 22.40
C SER A 221 28.69 -3.72 22.81
N LEU A 222 28.93 -2.72 21.96
CA LEU A 222 29.70 -1.52 22.30
C LEU A 222 28.70 -0.40 22.67
N GLY A 223 28.08 -0.51 23.85
CA GLY A 223 27.00 0.38 24.29
C GLY A 223 27.45 1.66 24.97
N GLU A 224 28.75 1.85 25.20
CA GLU A 224 29.32 3.00 25.90
C GLU A 224 30.61 3.46 25.24
N GLU A 225 30.86 4.77 25.25
CA GLU A 225 32.09 5.39 24.70
C GLU A 225 33.37 4.76 25.26
N GLY A 226 33.43 4.51 26.57
CA GLY A 226 34.60 3.92 27.20
C GLY A 226 34.97 2.54 26.66
N ILE A 227 33.97 1.70 26.37
CA ILE A 227 34.17 0.38 25.77
C ILE A 227 34.65 0.53 24.33
N ALA A 228 34.01 1.43 23.57
CA ALA A 228 34.34 1.68 22.17
C ALA A 228 35.76 2.25 22.00
N MET A 229 36.18 3.19 22.86
CA MET A 229 37.51 3.76 22.82
C MET A 229 38.58 2.74 23.20
N ARG A 230 38.30 1.85 24.17
CA ARG A 230 39.18 0.71 24.48
C ARG A 230 39.33 -0.22 23.28
N ALA A 231 38.22 -0.56 22.65
CA ALA A 231 38.23 -1.40 21.46
C ALA A 231 38.98 -0.73 20.28
N LYS A 232 38.80 0.58 20.08
CA LYS A 232 39.57 1.37 19.11
C LYS A 232 41.09 1.31 19.41
N ALA A 233 41.51 1.57 20.64
CA ALA A 233 42.91 1.55 21.01
C ALA A 233 43.55 0.16 20.79
N VAL A 234 42.84 -0.90 21.10
CA VAL A 234 43.30 -2.27 20.82
C VAL A 234 43.46 -2.49 19.31
N VAL A 235 42.49 -2.08 18.51
CA VAL A 235 42.57 -2.21 17.05
C VAL A 235 43.67 -1.35 16.47
N GLU A 236 43.92 -0.15 17.03
CA GLU A 236 45.05 0.72 16.65
C GLU A 236 46.41 0.09 16.95
N GLY A 237 46.55 -0.57 18.10
CA GLY A 237 47.80 -1.20 18.52
C GLY A 237 48.08 -2.56 17.88
N ALA A 238 47.07 -3.28 17.44
CA ALA A 238 47.22 -4.62 16.93
C ALA A 238 47.57 -4.66 15.43
N VAL A 239 48.25 -5.71 14.99
CA VAL A 239 48.49 -6.03 13.59
C VAL A 239 47.49 -7.12 13.18
N PHE A 240 46.68 -6.81 12.20
CA PHE A 240 45.69 -7.76 11.65
C PHE A 240 46.23 -8.43 10.41
N ARG A 241 46.04 -9.73 10.33
CA ARG A 241 46.40 -10.58 9.18
C ARG A 241 45.13 -11.20 8.60
N VAL A 242 45.07 -11.27 7.31
CA VAL A 242 43.99 -11.98 6.61
C VAL A 242 44.01 -13.45 7.02
N GLU A 243 43.01 -13.92 7.69
CA GLU A 243 42.80 -15.32 8.04
C GLU A 243 42.12 -16.06 6.91
N GLU A 244 41.01 -15.50 6.41
CA GLU A 244 40.18 -16.14 5.41
C GLU A 244 39.64 -15.10 4.42
N VAL A 245 39.62 -15.51 3.15
CA VAL A 245 38.91 -14.79 2.08
C VAL A 245 37.87 -15.73 1.50
N GLU A 246 36.63 -15.49 1.80
CA GLU A 246 35.51 -16.28 1.31
C GLU A 246 34.80 -15.54 0.17
N THR A 247 34.76 -16.12 -1.01
CA THR A 247 34.05 -15.57 -2.17
C THR A 247 32.91 -16.48 -2.54
N LYS A 248 31.69 -15.95 -2.51
CA LYS A 248 30.46 -16.69 -2.83
C LYS A 248 29.76 -16.10 -4.05
N PRO A 249 29.53 -16.90 -5.10
CA PRO A 249 28.67 -16.49 -6.19
C PRO A 249 27.21 -16.41 -5.69
N THR A 250 26.55 -15.30 -5.93
CA THR A 250 25.16 -15.08 -5.58
C THR A 250 24.37 -14.71 -6.83
N LYS A 251 23.21 -15.33 -7.02
CA LYS A 251 22.28 -14.96 -8.08
C LYS A 251 21.18 -14.08 -7.52
N ARG A 252 20.94 -12.93 -8.15
CA ARG A 252 19.79 -12.07 -7.87
C ARG A 252 18.78 -12.23 -9.01
N ASN A 253 17.57 -12.68 -8.68
CA ASN A 253 16.51 -12.89 -9.66
C ASN A 253 15.69 -11.60 -9.86
N PRO A 254 15.14 -11.38 -11.07
CA PRO A 254 14.24 -10.27 -11.30
C PRO A 254 12.92 -10.49 -10.56
N TYR A 255 12.30 -9.38 -10.21
CA TYR A 255 10.96 -9.35 -9.63
C TYR A 255 9.87 -9.62 -10.70
N PRO A 256 8.66 -10.08 -10.29
CA PRO A 256 7.54 -10.22 -11.21
C PRO A 256 7.13 -8.87 -11.81
N PRO A 257 6.37 -8.85 -12.89
CA PRO A 257 5.72 -7.64 -13.40
C PRO A 257 4.83 -7.00 -12.33
N PHE A 258 4.43 -5.76 -12.52
CA PHE A 258 3.66 -5.03 -11.52
C PHE A 258 2.24 -5.58 -11.30
N THR A 259 1.86 -5.65 -10.03
CA THR A 259 0.47 -5.58 -9.56
C THR A 259 0.10 -4.12 -9.30
N THR A 260 -1.17 -3.84 -9.01
CA THR A 260 -1.60 -2.50 -8.56
C THR A 260 -0.81 -2.01 -7.35
N SER A 261 -0.63 -2.85 -6.36
CA SER A 261 0.10 -2.52 -5.13
C SER A 261 1.56 -2.19 -5.40
N THR A 262 2.26 -3.07 -6.11
CA THR A 262 3.69 -2.87 -6.40
C THR A 262 3.94 -1.71 -7.36
N LEU A 263 3.00 -1.41 -8.29
CA LEU A 263 3.07 -0.21 -9.12
C LEU A 263 2.95 1.07 -8.27
N GLN A 264 1.98 1.13 -7.35
CA GLN A 264 1.82 2.27 -6.45
C GLN A 264 3.06 2.48 -5.57
N GLN A 265 3.64 1.39 -5.06
CA GLN A 265 4.85 1.43 -4.23
C GLN A 265 6.05 2.01 -5.00
N GLU A 266 6.34 1.47 -6.18
CA GLU A 266 7.50 1.92 -6.97
C GLU A 266 7.30 3.30 -7.61
N ALA A 267 6.07 3.65 -7.99
CA ALA A 267 5.76 5.00 -8.46
C ALA A 267 5.94 6.03 -7.33
N ALA A 268 5.56 5.70 -6.09
CA ALA A 268 5.80 6.57 -4.94
C ALA A 268 7.30 6.73 -4.64
N ARG A 269 8.09 5.66 -4.70
CA ARG A 269 9.53 5.67 -4.42
C ARG A 269 10.33 6.39 -5.50
N LYS A 270 10.15 5.96 -6.76
CA LYS A 270 10.98 6.43 -7.91
C LYS A 270 10.50 7.72 -8.54
N LEU A 271 9.19 7.95 -8.55
CA LEU A 271 8.60 9.09 -9.26
C LEU A 271 8.04 10.16 -8.30
N GLY A 272 7.88 9.81 -7.01
CA GLY A 272 7.25 10.69 -6.02
C GLY A 272 5.73 10.83 -6.22
N PHE A 273 5.08 9.88 -6.91
CA PHE A 273 3.65 9.94 -7.20
C PHE A 273 2.82 9.41 -6.05
N ALA A 274 1.77 10.14 -5.68
CA ALA A 274 0.75 9.63 -4.79
C ALA A 274 -0.01 8.46 -5.43
N ALA A 275 -0.55 7.54 -4.63
CA ALA A 275 -1.27 6.37 -5.13
C ALA A 275 -2.46 6.75 -6.02
N SER A 276 -3.24 7.78 -5.65
CA SER A 276 -4.37 8.27 -6.46
C SER A 276 -3.91 8.86 -7.81
N HIS A 277 -2.78 9.58 -7.82
CA HIS A 277 -2.18 10.13 -9.04
C HIS A 277 -1.67 9.01 -9.95
N THR A 278 -0.97 8.03 -9.38
CA THR A 278 -0.48 6.84 -10.10
C THR A 278 -1.63 6.12 -10.79
N MET A 279 -2.73 5.85 -10.07
CA MET A 279 -3.88 5.13 -10.62
C MET A 279 -4.60 5.93 -11.71
N ARG A 280 -4.69 7.25 -11.58
CA ARG A 280 -5.26 8.11 -12.64
C ARG A 280 -4.43 8.07 -13.92
N ILE A 281 -3.10 8.13 -13.81
CA ILE A 281 -2.21 8.04 -14.98
C ILE A 281 -2.27 6.63 -15.58
N ALA A 282 -2.26 5.58 -14.77
CA ALA A 282 -2.38 4.20 -15.22
C ALA A 282 -3.71 3.96 -15.97
N GLN A 283 -4.82 4.54 -15.50
CA GLN A 283 -6.10 4.52 -16.20
C GLN A 283 -6.00 5.17 -17.58
N ASN A 284 -5.38 6.35 -17.69
CA ASN A 284 -5.19 7.02 -18.97
C ASN A 284 -4.35 6.16 -19.95
N LEU A 285 -3.26 5.56 -19.45
CA LEU A 285 -2.39 4.68 -20.25
C LEU A 285 -3.14 3.43 -20.74
N TYR A 286 -3.97 2.83 -19.89
CA TYR A 286 -4.82 1.70 -20.25
C TYR A 286 -5.84 2.08 -21.31
N GLU A 287 -6.59 3.16 -21.11
CA GLU A 287 -7.60 3.65 -22.05
C GLU A 287 -7.02 4.05 -23.41
N ALA A 288 -5.78 4.49 -23.42
CA ALA A 288 -5.02 4.76 -24.65
C ALA A 288 -4.45 3.50 -25.31
N GLY A 289 -4.57 2.33 -24.68
CA GLY A 289 -4.05 1.06 -25.18
C GLY A 289 -2.54 0.92 -25.05
N ALA A 290 -1.92 1.65 -24.12
CA ALA A 290 -0.48 1.61 -23.90
C ALA A 290 -0.05 0.52 -22.92
N ILE A 291 -0.86 0.24 -21.90
CA ILE A 291 -0.64 -0.79 -20.90
C ILE A 291 -1.86 -1.70 -20.74
N THR A 292 -1.68 -2.84 -20.09
CA THR A 292 -2.77 -3.74 -19.66
C THR A 292 -3.57 -3.11 -18.52
N TYR A 293 -4.70 -3.73 -18.16
CA TYR A 293 -5.56 -3.29 -17.08
C TYR A 293 -4.79 -3.13 -15.76
N MET A 294 -4.96 -1.99 -15.09
CA MET A 294 -4.10 -1.58 -13.97
C MET A 294 -4.62 -1.96 -12.58
N ARG A 295 -5.86 -2.48 -12.47
CA ARG A 295 -6.39 -2.99 -11.19
C ARG A 295 -6.28 -4.51 -11.19
N THR A 296 -5.16 -5.01 -10.73
CA THR A 296 -4.84 -6.43 -10.71
C THR A 296 -3.90 -6.78 -9.55
N ASP A 297 -4.07 -7.94 -8.99
CA ASP A 297 -3.11 -8.63 -8.12
C ASP A 297 -2.35 -9.75 -8.85
N GLY A 298 -2.64 -9.95 -10.13
CA GLY A 298 -1.98 -10.91 -11.00
C GLY A 298 -0.54 -10.50 -11.35
N VAL A 299 0.33 -11.49 -11.43
CA VAL A 299 1.74 -11.34 -11.82
C VAL A 299 2.10 -12.11 -13.08
N GLN A 300 1.12 -12.77 -13.69
CA GLN A 300 1.31 -13.55 -14.93
C GLN A 300 1.20 -12.63 -16.15
N MET A 301 1.88 -12.99 -17.21
CA MET A 301 1.76 -12.35 -18.52
C MET A 301 1.27 -13.37 -19.54
N ASP A 302 0.49 -12.87 -20.51
CA ASP A 302 0.09 -13.67 -21.66
C ASP A 302 1.30 -14.27 -22.40
N PRO A 303 1.23 -15.52 -22.88
CA PRO A 303 2.34 -16.16 -23.60
C PRO A 303 2.85 -15.36 -24.79
N SER A 304 1.98 -14.65 -25.52
CA SER A 304 2.38 -13.79 -26.64
C SER A 304 3.20 -12.59 -26.15
N ALA A 305 2.82 -11.99 -25.02
CA ALA A 305 3.55 -10.89 -24.41
C ALA A 305 4.92 -11.33 -23.87
N ILE A 306 5.01 -12.53 -23.31
CA ILE A 306 6.30 -13.12 -22.92
C ILE A 306 7.20 -13.28 -24.15
N SER A 307 6.65 -13.78 -25.27
CA SER A 307 7.39 -13.90 -26.53
C SER A 307 7.91 -12.56 -27.04
N ASP A 308 7.06 -11.53 -27.02
CA ASP A 308 7.42 -10.16 -27.45
C ASP A 308 8.49 -9.52 -26.57
N ALA A 309 8.36 -9.70 -25.24
CA ALA A 309 9.37 -9.24 -24.29
C ALA A 309 10.71 -9.92 -24.55
N ARG A 310 10.72 -11.24 -24.73
CA ARG A 310 11.93 -12.01 -25.02
C ARG A 310 12.60 -11.61 -26.34
N LYS A 311 11.80 -11.35 -27.38
CA LYS A 311 12.30 -10.81 -28.64
C LYS A 311 12.95 -9.45 -28.42
N THR A 312 12.30 -8.53 -27.73
CA THR A 312 12.84 -7.21 -27.41
C THR A 312 14.15 -7.28 -26.61
N ILE A 313 14.26 -8.22 -25.65
CA ILE A 313 15.49 -8.45 -24.90
C ILE A 313 16.61 -8.91 -25.86
N SER A 314 16.33 -9.88 -26.71
CA SER A 314 17.30 -10.37 -27.69
C SER A 314 17.79 -9.27 -28.64
N ASP A 315 16.87 -8.45 -29.14
CA ASP A 315 17.16 -7.39 -30.11
C ASP A 315 17.95 -6.21 -29.50
N ARG A 316 17.71 -5.87 -28.22
CA ARG A 316 18.32 -4.69 -27.57
C ARG A 316 19.53 -5.00 -26.67
N TYR A 317 19.60 -6.19 -26.07
CA TYR A 317 20.58 -6.50 -25.02
C TYR A 317 21.46 -7.71 -25.34
N ASN A 318 21.24 -8.40 -26.44
CA ASN A 318 21.87 -9.67 -26.87
C ASN A 318 21.37 -10.94 -26.12
N GLY A 319 21.80 -12.12 -26.64
CA GLY A 319 21.31 -13.42 -26.15
C GLY A 319 21.71 -13.76 -24.71
N HIS A 320 22.79 -13.17 -24.16
CA HIS A 320 23.21 -13.43 -22.77
C HIS A 320 22.23 -12.91 -21.72
N TYR A 321 21.46 -11.86 -22.06
CA TYR A 321 20.44 -11.29 -21.17
C TYR A 321 19.13 -12.08 -21.20
N LEU A 322 19.02 -13.07 -22.06
CA LEU A 322 17.84 -13.91 -22.22
C LEU A 322 18.03 -15.22 -21.46
N PRO A 323 17.21 -15.54 -20.44
CA PRO A 323 17.29 -16.84 -19.80
C PRO A 323 16.85 -17.94 -20.76
N GLU A 324 17.38 -19.15 -20.59
CA GLU A 324 17.09 -20.31 -21.45
C GLU A 324 15.58 -20.58 -21.57
N LYS A 325 14.86 -20.50 -20.44
CA LYS A 325 13.41 -20.71 -20.39
C LYS A 325 12.70 -19.39 -20.05
N PRO A 326 11.47 -19.18 -20.56
CA PRO A 326 10.61 -18.09 -20.10
C PRO A 326 10.42 -18.12 -18.58
N ARG A 327 10.36 -16.95 -17.94
CA ARG A 327 10.04 -16.86 -16.52
C ARG A 327 8.54 -16.83 -16.34
N HIS A 328 8.06 -17.67 -15.46
CA HIS A 328 6.67 -17.68 -15.00
C HIS A 328 6.63 -17.31 -13.52
N TYR A 329 5.66 -16.51 -13.15
CA TYR A 329 5.42 -16.07 -11.78
C TYR A 329 4.05 -16.54 -11.34
N GLU A 330 3.94 -16.96 -10.09
CA GLU A 330 2.68 -17.40 -9.51
C GLU A 330 2.11 -16.31 -8.60
N THR A 331 0.83 -16.04 -8.75
CA THR A 331 0.10 -15.12 -7.86
C THR A 331 -0.09 -15.79 -6.50
N LYS A 332 0.34 -15.11 -5.44
CA LYS A 332 0.20 -15.61 -4.06
C LYS A 332 -1.19 -15.39 -3.48
N ALA A 333 -2.03 -14.60 -4.13
CA ALA A 333 -3.40 -14.34 -3.70
C ALA A 333 -4.22 -15.63 -3.72
N LYS A 334 -4.87 -15.97 -2.60
CA LYS A 334 -5.68 -17.18 -2.44
C LYS A 334 -6.87 -17.22 -3.39
N ASN A 335 -7.37 -16.08 -3.81
CA ASN A 335 -8.55 -15.91 -4.66
C ASN A 335 -8.19 -15.05 -5.87
N ALA A 336 -7.50 -15.65 -6.81
CA ALA A 336 -7.04 -15.04 -8.06
C ALA A 336 -8.18 -14.80 -9.07
N GLN A 337 -9.41 -14.54 -8.65
CA GLN A 337 -10.54 -14.32 -9.55
C GLN A 337 -10.51 -12.95 -10.22
N GLU A 338 -9.91 -11.95 -9.57
CA GLU A 338 -9.52 -10.71 -10.21
C GLU A 338 -8.07 -10.80 -10.75
N ALA A 339 -7.48 -12.00 -10.79
CA ALA A 339 -6.16 -12.26 -11.35
C ALA A 339 -6.20 -12.08 -12.87
N HIS A 340 -6.40 -10.85 -13.24
CA HIS A 340 -6.08 -10.39 -14.57
C HIS A 340 -4.58 -10.53 -14.79
N GLU A 341 -4.18 -10.42 -16.00
CA GLU A 341 -2.77 -10.30 -16.37
C GLU A 341 -2.10 -9.17 -15.58
N ALA A 342 -0.80 -9.30 -15.31
CA ALA A 342 0.03 -8.26 -14.70
C ALA A 342 0.00 -6.94 -15.49
N ILE A 343 0.33 -5.84 -14.84
CA ILE A 343 0.48 -4.53 -15.49
C ILE A 343 1.77 -4.53 -16.32
N ARG A 344 1.61 -4.41 -17.62
CA ARG A 344 2.71 -4.42 -18.60
C ARG A 344 2.41 -3.52 -19.79
N PRO A 345 3.42 -3.14 -20.59
CA PRO A 345 3.18 -2.50 -21.88
C PRO A 345 2.44 -3.48 -22.81
N VAL A 346 1.62 -2.94 -23.68
CA VAL A 346 0.93 -3.72 -24.72
C VAL A 346 1.91 -4.12 -25.84
N ASP A 347 2.90 -3.28 -26.10
CA ASP A 347 3.92 -3.45 -27.14
C ASP A 347 5.30 -3.23 -26.53
N PHE A 348 6.08 -4.29 -26.36
CA PHE A 348 7.43 -4.23 -25.79
C PHE A 348 8.45 -3.54 -26.71
N ALA A 349 8.17 -3.43 -28.01
CA ALA A 349 9.06 -2.71 -28.92
C ALA A 349 9.08 -1.20 -28.64
N LYS A 350 8.04 -0.69 -27.99
CA LYS A 350 7.90 0.74 -27.62
C LYS A 350 8.30 0.94 -26.15
N ASP A 351 9.48 1.49 -25.93
CA ASP A 351 9.99 1.85 -24.60
C ASP A 351 9.53 3.21 -24.08
N LYS A 352 8.84 4.00 -24.92
CA LYS A 352 8.32 5.33 -24.60
C LYS A 352 6.87 5.49 -25.06
N TYR A 353 6.07 6.15 -24.24
CA TYR A 353 4.71 6.52 -24.57
C TYR A 353 4.30 7.79 -23.83
N GLY A 354 3.51 8.67 -24.49
CA GLY A 354 3.00 9.89 -23.88
C GLY A 354 4.07 10.95 -23.60
N SER A 355 3.77 11.84 -22.68
CA SER A 355 4.68 12.91 -22.23
C SER A 355 4.49 13.17 -20.72
N GLY A 356 5.41 13.91 -20.10
CA GLY A 356 5.31 14.26 -18.68
C GLY A 356 5.19 13.01 -17.78
N ASP A 357 4.22 13.04 -16.89
CA ASP A 357 4.02 11.94 -15.91
C ASP A 357 3.55 10.63 -16.55
N GLU A 358 2.82 10.70 -17.68
CA GLU A 358 2.43 9.49 -18.43
C GLU A 358 3.67 8.76 -18.97
N ALA A 359 4.61 9.50 -19.54
CA ALA A 359 5.85 8.93 -20.06
C ALA A 359 6.70 8.31 -18.93
N ARG A 360 6.76 8.96 -17.77
CA ARG A 360 7.52 8.47 -16.61
C ARG A 360 6.91 7.18 -16.05
N LEU A 361 5.59 7.12 -15.91
CA LEU A 361 4.91 5.91 -15.41
C LEU A 361 4.98 4.78 -16.43
N TYR A 362 4.79 5.07 -17.71
CA TYR A 362 4.92 4.07 -18.79
C TYR A 362 6.32 3.45 -18.81
N GLU A 363 7.37 4.27 -18.73
CA GLU A 363 8.75 3.81 -18.70
C GLU A 363 9.01 2.88 -17.49
N LEU A 364 8.46 3.23 -16.32
CA LEU A 364 8.56 2.41 -15.12
C LEU A 364 7.90 1.03 -15.32
N VAL A 365 6.69 1.00 -15.90
CA VAL A 365 5.96 -0.24 -16.22
C VAL A 365 6.74 -1.07 -17.25
N TRP A 366 7.22 -0.44 -18.31
CA TRP A 366 7.98 -1.11 -19.37
C TRP A 366 9.26 -1.75 -18.82
N LYS A 367 10.06 -0.98 -18.07
CA LYS A 367 11.31 -1.48 -17.48
C LYS A 367 11.09 -2.67 -16.57
N ARG A 368 10.09 -2.62 -15.68
CA ARG A 368 9.79 -3.70 -14.76
C ARG A 368 9.32 -4.96 -15.48
N ALA A 369 8.39 -4.81 -16.43
CA ALA A 369 7.86 -5.94 -17.19
C ALA A 369 8.94 -6.59 -18.07
N LEU A 370 9.79 -5.81 -18.74
CA LEU A 370 10.91 -6.34 -19.53
C LEU A 370 11.91 -7.05 -18.62
N ALA A 371 12.34 -6.40 -17.54
CA ALA A 371 13.29 -6.96 -16.57
C ALA A 371 12.83 -8.30 -15.99
N SER A 372 11.51 -8.48 -15.81
CA SER A 372 10.93 -9.73 -15.30
C SER A 372 11.25 -10.94 -16.20
N GLN A 373 11.49 -10.73 -17.49
CA GLN A 373 11.83 -11.80 -18.45
C GLN A 373 13.34 -11.90 -18.74
N MET A 374 14.17 -11.10 -18.07
CA MET A 374 15.62 -11.10 -18.27
C MET A 374 16.35 -12.14 -17.40
N ALA A 375 17.60 -12.40 -17.75
CA ALA A 375 18.50 -13.26 -16.99
C ALA A 375 18.79 -12.67 -15.58
N SER A 376 19.04 -13.54 -14.62
CA SER A 376 19.45 -13.15 -13.27
C SER A 376 20.78 -12.41 -13.30
N ALA A 377 20.97 -11.48 -12.36
CA ALA A 377 22.27 -10.89 -12.11
C ALA A 377 23.17 -11.90 -11.37
N ASN A 378 24.42 -12.00 -11.79
CA ASN A 378 25.44 -12.76 -11.10
C ASN A 378 26.34 -11.80 -10.33
N ILE A 379 26.34 -11.94 -9.02
CA ILE A 379 27.06 -11.09 -8.08
C ILE A 379 28.04 -11.99 -7.33
N GLU A 380 29.27 -11.59 -7.25
CA GLU A 380 30.27 -12.23 -6.43
C GLU A 380 30.43 -11.41 -5.14
N ARG A 381 30.12 -12.02 -4.00
CA ARG A 381 30.31 -11.42 -2.68
C ARG A 381 31.57 -11.97 -2.06
N THR A 382 32.46 -11.07 -1.64
CA THR A 382 33.70 -11.42 -0.96
C THR A 382 33.63 -10.93 0.48
N THR A 383 33.88 -11.84 1.41
CA THR A 383 34.05 -11.54 2.83
C THR A 383 35.49 -11.83 3.20
N VAL A 384 36.18 -10.86 3.78
CA VAL A 384 37.54 -10.98 4.27
C VAL A 384 37.50 -10.91 5.79
N THR A 385 37.98 -11.97 6.43
CA THR A 385 38.14 -12.05 7.88
C THR A 385 39.62 -11.81 8.22
N LEU A 386 39.86 -10.81 9.09
CA LEU A 386 41.22 -10.48 9.55
C LEU A 386 41.28 -10.67 11.06
N ARG A 387 42.31 -11.37 11.52
CA ARG A 387 42.57 -11.57 12.95
C ARG A 387 43.94 -11.05 13.38
N GLU A 388 44.02 -10.63 14.62
CA GLU A 388 45.29 -10.34 15.28
C GLU A 388 45.87 -11.62 15.94
N GLY A 389 47.15 -11.55 16.37
CA GLY A 389 47.91 -12.75 16.77
C GLY A 389 47.36 -13.55 17.95
N THR A 390 46.51 -12.98 18.83
CA THR A 390 45.87 -13.71 19.93
C THR A 390 44.53 -14.38 19.52
N GLY A 391 43.96 -13.99 18.39
CA GLY A 391 42.68 -14.46 17.92
C GLY A 391 41.45 -13.92 18.66
N LYS A 392 41.64 -13.00 19.62
CA LYS A 392 40.56 -12.40 20.41
C LYS A 392 39.84 -11.27 19.71
N HIS A 393 40.47 -10.67 18.70
CA HIS A 393 39.90 -9.56 17.95
C HIS A 393 39.84 -9.92 16.47
N GLU A 394 38.70 -9.63 15.87
CA GLU A 394 38.41 -9.95 14.46
C GLU A 394 37.82 -8.74 13.75
N LEU A 395 38.40 -8.39 12.62
CA LEU A 395 37.86 -7.42 11.70
C LEU A 395 37.22 -8.16 10.50
N ARG A 396 36.18 -7.60 9.94
CA ARG A 396 35.53 -8.12 8.75
C ARG A 396 35.31 -7.01 7.73
N ALA A 397 35.73 -7.29 6.48
CA ALA A 397 35.44 -6.45 5.34
C ALA A 397 34.55 -7.23 4.36
N ASN A 398 33.55 -6.57 3.83
CA ASN A 398 32.64 -7.12 2.82
C ASN A 398 32.76 -6.30 1.54
N GLY A 399 32.68 -6.97 0.42
CA GLY A 399 32.63 -6.35 -0.90
C GLY A 399 31.81 -7.16 -1.87
N GLN A 400 31.34 -6.51 -2.92
CA GLN A 400 30.63 -7.21 -3.99
C GLN A 400 31.04 -6.72 -5.36
N VAL A 401 31.03 -7.62 -6.33
CA VAL A 401 31.29 -7.33 -7.74
C VAL A 401 30.16 -7.92 -8.57
N ILE A 402 29.54 -7.08 -9.39
CA ILE A 402 28.55 -7.53 -10.36
C ILE A 402 29.30 -8.10 -11.56
N LYS A 403 29.39 -9.43 -11.66
CA LYS A 403 30.05 -10.14 -12.79
C LYS A 403 29.22 -10.07 -14.06
N PHE A 404 27.90 -10.15 -13.89
CA PHE A 404 26.93 -10.02 -14.97
C PHE A 404 25.69 -9.29 -14.44
N PRO A 405 25.33 -8.13 -14.98
CA PRO A 405 24.23 -7.32 -14.45
C PRO A 405 22.86 -7.97 -14.68
N GLY A 406 22.67 -8.77 -15.74
CA GLY A 406 21.36 -9.36 -16.03
C GLY A 406 20.25 -8.29 -16.06
N PHE A 407 19.14 -8.55 -15.37
CA PHE A 407 18.01 -7.63 -15.30
C PHE A 407 18.35 -6.26 -14.69
N LEU A 408 19.39 -6.17 -13.86
CA LEU A 408 19.81 -4.89 -13.25
C LEU A 408 20.28 -3.86 -14.29
N ALA A 409 20.60 -4.29 -15.51
CA ALA A 409 20.90 -3.37 -16.62
C ALA A 409 19.68 -2.51 -17.02
N VAL A 410 18.47 -2.94 -16.69
CA VAL A 410 17.20 -2.28 -17.06
C VAL A 410 16.47 -1.75 -15.85
N TYR A 411 16.43 -2.51 -14.75
CA TYR A 411 15.60 -2.20 -13.61
C TYR A 411 16.20 -2.68 -12.30
N GLU A 412 16.24 -1.78 -11.34
CA GLU A 412 16.52 -2.08 -9.94
C GLU A 412 15.36 -1.57 -9.08
N GLU A 413 14.89 -2.37 -8.12
CA GLU A 413 13.81 -1.99 -7.21
C GLU A 413 14.36 -1.06 -6.12
N ASP A 414 13.59 -0.02 -5.81
CA ASP A 414 13.93 0.92 -4.76
C ASP A 414 13.44 0.44 -3.39
N ARG A 415 14.05 0.94 -2.30
CA ARG A 415 13.69 0.57 -0.92
C ARG A 415 13.30 1.81 -0.14
N ASP A 416 12.30 1.68 0.76
CA ASP A 416 11.83 2.78 1.62
C ASP A 416 12.87 3.27 2.62
N ASN A 417 13.76 2.37 3.05
CA ASN A 417 14.89 2.65 3.94
C ASN A 417 16.06 1.76 3.54
N LYS A 418 17.25 2.32 3.45
CA LYS A 418 18.48 1.52 3.48
C LYS A 418 18.63 0.97 4.89
N ALA A 419 18.84 -0.32 5.04
CA ALA A 419 19.12 -0.90 6.35
C ALA A 419 20.46 -0.34 6.87
N ASP A 420 20.54 -0.09 8.18
CA ASP A 420 21.84 0.21 8.82
C ASP A 420 22.79 -0.97 8.55
N GLY A 421 23.82 -0.75 7.77
CA GLY A 421 24.79 -1.79 7.35
C GLY A 421 24.85 -2.05 5.83
N ASP A 422 23.89 -1.60 5.02
CA ASP A 422 23.95 -1.70 3.54
C ASP A 422 25.08 -0.81 2.94
N GLU A 423 25.62 0.16 3.69
CA GLU A 423 26.74 1.00 3.25
C GLU A 423 28.07 0.27 3.23
N ASP A 424 28.24 -0.77 4.08
CA ASP A 424 29.48 -1.54 4.19
C ASP A 424 29.65 -2.59 3.06
N GLU A 425 28.62 -2.88 2.27
CA GLU A 425 28.66 -3.93 1.24
C GLU A 425 28.97 -3.43 -0.20
N SER A 426 29.07 -2.14 -0.43
CA SER A 426 29.14 -1.55 -1.78
C SER A 426 30.59 -1.32 -2.29
N GLY A 427 31.60 -1.56 -1.49
CA GLY A 427 33.00 -1.32 -1.84
C GLY A 427 33.62 -2.45 -2.68
N LEU A 428 34.50 -2.08 -3.61
CA LEU A 428 35.42 -3.01 -4.24
C LEU A 428 36.52 -3.35 -3.26
N LEU A 429 36.67 -4.64 -2.89
CA LEU A 429 37.81 -5.09 -2.11
C LEU A 429 39.01 -5.35 -3.02
N PRO A 430 40.23 -4.99 -2.60
CA PRO A 430 41.43 -5.39 -3.31
C PRO A 430 41.59 -6.92 -3.27
N SER A 431 42.39 -7.45 -4.20
CA SER A 431 42.76 -8.87 -4.17
C SER A 431 43.59 -9.15 -2.91
N MET A 432 43.15 -10.12 -2.13
CA MET A 432 43.79 -10.52 -0.87
C MET A 432 43.86 -12.03 -0.78
N SER A 433 44.86 -12.53 -0.07
CA SER A 433 45.08 -13.96 0.22
C SER A 433 45.27 -14.14 1.73
N SER A 434 45.00 -15.37 2.21
CA SER A 434 45.30 -15.72 3.59
C SER A 434 46.81 -15.50 3.88
N GLY A 435 47.09 -14.84 4.99
CA GLY A 435 48.43 -14.44 5.39
C GLY A 435 48.81 -13.00 5.05
N ASP A 436 48.09 -12.34 4.15
CA ASP A 436 48.32 -10.91 3.87
C ASP A 436 48.14 -10.04 5.10
N THR A 437 48.94 -8.95 5.17
CA THR A 437 48.90 -8.00 6.28
C THR A 437 48.65 -6.60 5.71
N PRO A 438 47.39 -6.20 5.49
CA PRO A 438 47.05 -4.89 4.96
C PRO A 438 47.57 -3.78 5.86
N ALA A 439 48.08 -2.70 5.26
CA ALA A 439 48.59 -1.54 5.99
C ALA A 439 47.42 -0.79 6.64
N LYS A 440 47.49 -0.56 7.95
CA LYS A 440 46.47 0.21 8.66
C LYS A 440 46.70 1.72 8.44
N ARG A 441 45.68 2.42 7.94
CA ARG A 441 45.69 3.85 7.67
C ARG A 441 45.02 4.67 8.79
N GLY A 442 44.13 4.05 9.55
CA GLY A 442 43.44 4.67 10.67
C GLY A 442 42.38 3.77 11.27
N VAL A 443 41.91 4.13 12.46
CA VAL A 443 40.80 3.45 13.12
C VAL A 443 39.82 4.50 13.61
N ASP A 444 38.56 4.37 13.24
CA ASP A 444 37.51 5.29 13.63
C ASP A 444 36.53 4.57 14.57
N ALA A 445 36.13 5.25 15.65
CA ALA A 445 35.02 4.85 16.50
C ALA A 445 33.89 5.83 16.27
N ALA A 446 32.75 5.33 15.78
CA ALA A 446 31.59 6.15 15.47
C ALA A 446 30.45 5.85 16.45
N GLN A 447 29.87 6.93 17.00
CA GLN A 447 28.71 6.88 17.86
C GLN A 447 27.45 6.78 17.03
N HIS A 448 26.52 5.92 17.42
CA HIS A 448 25.23 5.72 16.81
C HIS A 448 24.15 5.63 17.88
N PHE A 449 22.91 5.91 17.47
CA PHE A 449 21.73 5.68 18.30
C PHE A 449 20.73 4.85 17.51
N THR A 450 20.10 3.89 18.17
CA THR A 450 18.99 3.16 17.54
C THR A 450 17.89 4.13 17.17
N GLN A 451 17.28 3.92 16.01
CA GLN A 451 16.20 4.77 15.49
C GLN A 451 14.84 4.09 15.70
N PRO A 452 13.78 4.87 15.96
CA PRO A 452 12.44 4.32 15.99
C PRO A 452 12.06 3.75 14.62
N PRO A 453 11.04 2.87 14.56
CA PRO A 453 10.54 2.41 13.27
C PRO A 453 10.07 3.62 12.45
N PRO A 454 10.38 3.67 11.15
CA PRO A 454 10.02 4.82 10.32
C PRO A 454 8.50 4.92 10.17
N ARG A 455 7.99 6.16 10.10
CA ARG A 455 6.60 6.42 9.74
C ARG A 455 6.28 5.86 8.35
N TYR A 456 5.05 5.44 8.17
CA TYR A 456 4.61 4.95 6.86
C TYR A 456 4.68 6.05 5.80
N SER A 457 5.21 5.70 4.63
CA SER A 457 4.95 6.38 3.37
C SER A 457 3.69 5.80 2.73
N GLU A 458 3.18 6.39 1.64
CA GLU A 458 2.11 5.73 0.87
C GLU A 458 2.54 4.34 0.40
N ALA A 459 3.77 4.20 -0.09
CA ALA A 459 4.33 2.93 -0.53
C ALA A 459 4.35 1.87 0.58
N SER A 460 4.92 2.20 1.74
CA SER A 460 5.04 1.23 2.84
C SER A 460 3.68 0.94 3.50
N LEU A 461 2.73 1.87 3.48
CA LEU A 461 1.38 1.63 3.99
C LEU A 461 0.59 0.71 3.07
N VAL A 462 0.62 0.94 1.74
CA VAL A 462 -0.01 0.04 0.75
C VAL A 462 0.59 -1.37 0.86
N LYS A 463 1.92 -1.47 0.95
CA LYS A 463 2.59 -2.75 1.17
C LYS A 463 2.10 -3.45 2.44
N ARG A 464 1.99 -2.72 3.55
CA ARG A 464 1.53 -3.29 4.82
C ARG A 464 0.07 -3.72 4.79
N MET A 465 -0.79 -2.94 4.12
CA MET A 465 -2.20 -3.32 3.89
C MET A 465 -2.30 -4.60 3.06
N GLU A 466 -1.54 -4.71 1.98
CA GLU A 466 -1.49 -5.92 1.13
C GLU A 466 -1.02 -7.14 1.92
N GLU A 467 0.07 -7.03 2.68
CA GLU A 467 0.59 -8.10 3.55
C GLU A 467 -0.44 -8.62 4.55
N LEU A 468 -1.29 -7.73 5.06
CA LEU A 468 -2.35 -8.04 6.02
C LEU A 468 -3.67 -8.46 5.38
N GLY A 469 -3.78 -8.43 4.04
CA GLY A 469 -5.03 -8.71 3.32
C GLY A 469 -6.10 -7.63 3.43
N ILE A 470 -5.72 -6.40 3.83
CA ILE A 470 -6.62 -5.27 4.07
C ILE A 470 -6.77 -4.44 2.81
N GLY A 471 -7.98 -4.40 2.26
CA GLY A 471 -8.27 -3.75 0.99
C GLY A 471 -7.91 -4.61 -0.22
N ARG A 472 -8.17 -4.07 -1.41
CA ARG A 472 -7.94 -4.74 -2.71
C ARG A 472 -7.43 -3.70 -3.73
N PRO A 473 -6.97 -4.10 -4.93
CA PRO A 473 -6.49 -3.18 -5.96
C PRO A 473 -7.38 -1.96 -6.21
N SER A 474 -8.70 -2.13 -6.15
CA SER A 474 -9.68 -1.06 -6.34
C SER A 474 -9.77 -0.06 -5.16
N THR A 475 -9.30 -0.41 -3.95
CA THR A 475 -9.55 0.37 -2.73
C THR A 475 -8.33 1.05 -2.13
N TYR A 476 -7.09 0.63 -2.42
CA TYR A 476 -5.89 1.21 -1.79
C TYR A 476 -5.82 2.73 -1.95
N ALA A 477 -5.82 3.22 -3.18
CA ALA A 477 -5.67 4.66 -3.46
C ALA A 477 -6.82 5.48 -2.85
N ALA A 478 -8.07 4.98 -2.96
CA ALA A 478 -9.25 5.65 -2.40
C ALA A 478 -9.18 5.72 -0.87
N THR A 479 -8.75 4.64 -0.21
CA THR A 479 -8.57 4.59 1.25
C THR A 479 -7.57 5.64 1.73
N LEU A 480 -6.40 5.72 1.10
CA LEU A 480 -5.38 6.71 1.45
C LEU A 480 -5.87 8.14 1.22
N GLN A 481 -6.62 8.38 0.14
CA GLN A 481 -7.17 9.70 -0.15
C GLN A 481 -8.21 10.10 0.90
N VAL A 482 -9.11 9.21 1.30
CA VAL A 482 -10.15 9.50 2.28
C VAL A 482 -9.57 9.88 3.64
N ILE A 483 -8.55 9.20 4.16
CA ILE A 483 -7.96 9.53 5.46
C ILE A 483 -7.26 10.90 5.46
N LYS A 484 -6.72 11.34 4.30
CA LYS A 484 -6.18 12.69 4.10
C LYS A 484 -7.30 13.74 4.04
N ASP A 485 -8.33 13.52 3.21
CA ASP A 485 -9.45 14.46 3.02
C ASP A 485 -10.25 14.69 4.31
N ARG A 486 -10.28 13.68 5.18
CA ARG A 486 -10.88 13.77 6.51
C ARG A 486 -9.99 14.48 7.54
N ASN A 487 -8.74 14.81 7.20
CA ASN A 487 -7.73 15.36 8.10
C ASN A 487 -7.48 14.46 9.32
N TYR A 488 -7.53 13.13 9.12
CA TYR A 488 -7.13 12.17 10.14
C TYR A 488 -5.61 11.98 10.17
N VAL A 489 -4.98 12.28 9.06
CA VAL A 489 -3.53 12.28 8.88
C VAL A 489 -3.10 13.51 8.10
N ARG A 490 -1.86 13.96 8.33
CA ARG A 490 -1.14 14.88 7.44
C ARG A 490 0.05 14.18 6.82
N THR A 491 0.54 14.72 5.74
CA THR A 491 1.73 14.18 5.05
C THR A 491 2.84 15.23 5.06
N GLU A 492 4.01 14.84 5.58
CA GLU A 492 5.23 15.66 5.56
C GLU A 492 6.38 14.82 5.05
N LYS A 493 7.15 15.33 4.09
CA LYS A 493 8.28 14.61 3.47
C LYS A 493 7.93 13.17 3.08
N ASN A 494 6.77 12.99 2.43
CA ASN A 494 6.21 11.70 2.03
C ASN A 494 5.96 10.70 3.18
N ARG A 495 5.80 11.16 4.43
CA ARG A 495 5.46 10.33 5.59
C ARG A 495 4.13 10.76 6.18
N PHE A 496 3.34 9.77 6.62
CA PHE A 496 2.09 10.01 7.33
C PHE A 496 2.34 10.30 8.79
N PHE A 497 1.66 11.33 9.29
CA PHE A 497 1.56 11.66 10.71
C PHE A 497 0.09 11.59 11.11
N ALA A 498 -0.20 10.90 12.20
CA ALA A 498 -1.56 10.87 12.72
C ALA A 498 -1.91 12.22 13.36
N GLU A 499 -3.04 12.79 12.92
CA GLU A 499 -3.61 13.97 13.53
C GLU A 499 -4.38 13.61 14.82
N GLU A 500 -4.63 14.60 15.68
CA GLU A 500 -5.37 14.42 16.94
C GLU A 500 -6.74 13.76 16.71
N SER A 501 -7.46 14.18 15.66
CA SER A 501 -8.75 13.61 15.28
C SER A 501 -8.65 12.15 14.84
N GLY A 502 -7.56 11.78 14.15
CA GLY A 502 -7.27 10.41 13.74
C GLY A 502 -6.97 9.52 14.94
N ARG A 503 -6.15 10.00 15.88
CA ARG A 503 -5.84 9.27 17.12
C ARG A 503 -7.09 9.04 17.96
N LEU A 504 -7.89 10.06 18.13
CA LEU A 504 -9.12 9.99 18.92
C LEU A 504 -10.13 9.03 18.30
N LEU A 505 -10.32 9.09 16.96
CA LEU A 505 -11.17 8.15 16.24
C LEU A 505 -10.69 6.72 16.38
N THR A 506 -9.39 6.47 16.19
CA THR A 506 -8.82 5.13 16.33
C THR A 506 -9.02 4.59 17.74
N SER A 507 -8.74 5.40 18.77
CA SER A 507 -8.92 5.00 20.17
C SER A 507 -10.38 4.69 20.50
N PHE A 508 -11.32 5.48 19.97
CA PHE A 508 -12.74 5.20 20.10
C PHE A 508 -13.13 3.86 19.46
N LEU A 509 -12.66 3.63 18.23
CA LEU A 509 -12.96 2.38 17.52
C LEU A 509 -12.33 1.17 18.20
N GLU A 510 -11.10 1.25 18.65
CA GLU A 510 -10.43 0.18 19.40
C GLU A 510 -11.17 -0.14 20.70
N ARG A 511 -11.62 0.87 21.44
CA ARG A 511 -12.29 0.70 22.75
C ARG A 511 -13.69 0.15 22.64
N PHE A 512 -14.49 0.61 21.64
CA PHE A 512 -15.91 0.28 21.55
C PHE A 512 -16.25 -0.66 20.39
N PHE A 513 -15.44 -0.71 19.36
CA PHE A 513 -15.63 -1.49 18.13
C PHE A 513 -14.39 -2.30 17.75
N GLY A 514 -13.55 -2.69 18.73
CA GLY A 514 -12.24 -3.28 18.52
C GLY A 514 -12.22 -4.48 17.56
N ARG A 515 -13.24 -5.35 17.62
CA ARG A 515 -13.40 -6.48 16.69
C ARG A 515 -13.48 -6.01 15.24
N TYR A 516 -14.27 -4.97 14.96
CA TYR A 516 -14.56 -4.50 13.59
C TYR A 516 -13.43 -3.69 12.95
N VAL A 517 -12.44 -3.30 13.75
CA VAL A 517 -11.21 -2.65 13.29
C VAL A 517 -9.97 -3.54 13.49
N ALA A 518 -10.16 -4.78 13.88
CA ALA A 518 -9.10 -5.79 13.90
C ALA A 518 -8.65 -6.14 12.47
N TYR A 519 -7.37 -6.39 12.30
CA TYR A 519 -6.77 -6.70 11.00
C TYR A 519 -7.36 -7.99 10.43
N GLU A 520 -7.44 -9.01 11.26
CA GLU A 520 -7.96 -10.33 10.89
C GLU A 520 -9.43 -10.29 10.50
N PHE A 521 -10.23 -9.47 11.17
CA PHE A 521 -11.65 -9.29 10.85
C PHE A 521 -11.80 -8.63 9.48
N THR A 522 -11.05 -7.55 9.23
CA THR A 522 -11.13 -6.83 7.95
C THR A 522 -10.61 -7.68 6.81
N ALA A 523 -9.51 -8.41 6.99
CA ALA A 523 -8.98 -9.34 6.01
C ALA A 523 -9.98 -10.48 5.73
N GLY A 524 -10.56 -11.07 6.78
CA GLY A 524 -11.58 -12.12 6.65
C GLY A 524 -12.81 -11.66 5.85
N MET A 525 -13.29 -10.42 6.09
CA MET A 525 -14.38 -9.85 5.31
C MET A 525 -14.01 -9.64 3.82
N GLU A 526 -12.77 -9.24 3.53
CA GLU A 526 -12.30 -9.16 2.14
C GLU A 526 -12.24 -10.55 1.49
N ASP A 527 -11.81 -11.57 2.23
CA ASP A 527 -11.77 -12.96 1.74
C ASP A 527 -13.20 -13.50 1.51
N GLU A 528 -14.17 -13.20 2.39
CA GLU A 528 -15.58 -13.57 2.19
C GLU A 528 -16.17 -12.91 0.94
N LEU A 529 -15.85 -11.63 0.69
CA LEU A 529 -16.28 -10.94 -0.53
C LEU A 529 -15.64 -11.54 -1.81
N ASP A 530 -14.41 -12.05 -1.71
CA ASP A 530 -13.76 -12.75 -2.81
C ASP A 530 -14.38 -14.15 -3.02
N GLU A 531 -14.82 -14.84 -1.94
CA GLU A 531 -15.60 -16.08 -2.08
C GLU A 531 -16.94 -15.85 -2.78
N VAL A 532 -17.60 -14.72 -2.53
CA VAL A 532 -18.83 -14.34 -3.27
C VAL A 532 -18.52 -14.13 -4.75
N SER A 533 -17.45 -13.38 -5.08
CA SER A 533 -17.07 -13.16 -6.49
C SER A 533 -16.66 -14.45 -7.21
N GLY A 534 -16.34 -15.51 -6.45
CA GLY A 534 -16.09 -16.88 -6.92
C GLY A 534 -17.28 -17.80 -7.04
N GLY A 535 -18.46 -17.31 -6.73
CA GLY A 535 -19.65 -18.15 -6.70
C GLY A 535 -19.62 -19.23 -5.61
N ARG A 536 -18.69 -19.12 -4.65
CA ARG A 536 -18.53 -20.10 -3.55
C ARG A 536 -19.33 -19.72 -2.30
N ALA A 537 -19.74 -18.47 -2.18
CA ALA A 537 -20.57 -17.97 -1.07
C ALA A 537 -21.69 -17.08 -1.58
N GLY A 538 -22.84 -17.11 -0.90
CA GLY A 538 -23.94 -16.17 -1.18
C GLY A 538 -23.68 -14.82 -0.51
N TRP A 539 -23.96 -13.72 -1.20
CA TRP A 539 -23.69 -12.38 -0.67
C TRP A 539 -24.61 -11.98 0.49
N LYS A 540 -25.87 -12.42 0.50
CA LYS A 540 -26.81 -12.11 1.59
C LYS A 540 -26.46 -12.77 2.91
N PRO A 541 -26.07 -14.07 2.98
CA PRO A 541 -25.57 -14.68 4.20
C PRO A 541 -24.35 -13.95 4.80
N VAL A 542 -23.45 -13.45 3.98
CA VAL A 542 -22.29 -12.64 4.44
C VAL A 542 -22.77 -11.35 5.12
N LEU A 543 -23.71 -10.64 4.51
CA LEU A 543 -24.28 -9.43 5.10
C LEU A 543 -25.08 -9.73 6.38
N GLU A 544 -25.86 -10.81 6.39
CA GLU A 544 -26.65 -11.22 7.55
C GLU A 544 -25.77 -11.54 8.76
N ALA A 545 -24.70 -12.32 8.56
CA ALA A 545 -23.74 -12.64 9.60
C ALA A 545 -23.09 -11.37 10.18
N PHE A 546 -22.67 -10.44 9.31
CA PHE A 546 -22.12 -9.16 9.73
C PHE A 546 -23.15 -8.32 10.51
N TRP A 547 -24.34 -8.13 9.96
CA TRP A 547 -25.36 -7.24 10.50
C TRP A 547 -25.89 -7.69 11.87
N LYS A 548 -26.12 -8.98 12.00
CA LYS A 548 -26.57 -9.61 13.26
C LYS A 548 -25.64 -9.34 14.44
N ASP A 549 -24.35 -9.18 14.18
CA ASP A 549 -23.33 -8.90 15.20
C ASP A 549 -23.09 -7.38 15.36
N PHE A 550 -23.01 -6.64 14.24
CA PHE A 550 -22.64 -5.23 14.24
C PHE A 550 -23.75 -4.29 14.76
N LYS A 551 -25.01 -4.54 14.37
CA LYS A 551 -26.12 -3.66 14.72
C LYS A 551 -26.35 -3.59 16.24
N PRO A 552 -26.46 -4.71 16.99
CA PRO A 552 -26.60 -4.66 18.45
C PRO A 552 -25.44 -3.95 19.14
N LYS A 553 -24.21 -4.14 18.64
CA LYS A 553 -23.04 -3.47 19.19
C LYS A 553 -23.09 -1.96 18.98
N SER A 554 -23.54 -1.53 17.81
CA SER A 554 -23.73 -0.10 17.53
C SER A 554 -24.81 0.52 18.42
N ASP A 555 -25.92 -0.18 18.65
CA ASP A 555 -27.01 0.28 19.53
C ASP A 555 -26.55 0.39 20.98
N GLU A 556 -25.82 -0.62 21.50
CA GLU A 556 -25.21 -0.56 22.83
C GLU A 556 -24.37 0.70 23.03
N VAL A 557 -23.50 1.03 22.05
CA VAL A 557 -22.66 2.23 22.15
C VAL A 557 -23.49 3.51 21.98
N MET A 558 -24.54 3.47 21.16
CA MET A 558 -25.44 4.60 20.98
C MET A 558 -26.21 4.97 22.28
N GLU A 559 -26.51 3.99 23.13
CA GLU A 559 -27.20 4.21 24.42
C GLU A 559 -26.30 4.84 25.49
N LYS A 560 -24.98 4.65 25.41
CA LYS A 560 -24.02 5.25 26.37
C LYS A 560 -24.13 6.77 26.38
N LYS A 561 -23.93 7.40 27.55
CA LYS A 561 -23.83 8.86 27.63
C LYS A 561 -22.51 9.35 27.03
N PRO A 562 -22.46 10.54 26.41
CA PRO A 562 -21.20 11.11 25.93
C PRO A 562 -20.11 11.23 27.00
N SER A 563 -20.49 11.47 28.26
CA SER A 563 -19.56 11.51 29.41
C SER A 563 -18.89 10.14 29.65
N GLU A 564 -19.67 9.06 29.63
CA GLU A 564 -19.16 7.69 29.83
C GLU A 564 -18.16 7.31 28.72
N VAL A 565 -18.45 7.73 27.49
CA VAL A 565 -17.53 7.52 26.36
C VAL A 565 -16.25 8.33 26.55
N THR A 566 -16.36 9.59 26.97
CA THR A 566 -15.19 10.45 27.20
C THR A 566 -14.34 9.94 28.36
N GLU A 567 -14.94 9.45 29.44
CA GLU A 567 -14.23 8.84 30.57
C GLU A 567 -13.48 7.58 30.16
N ALA A 568 -14.14 6.70 29.39
CA ALA A 568 -13.50 5.50 28.87
C ALA A 568 -12.33 5.79 27.92
N LEU A 569 -12.42 6.88 27.15
CA LEU A 569 -11.32 7.34 26.28
C LEU A 569 -10.20 8.02 27.10
N ASP A 570 -10.54 8.75 28.16
CA ASP A 570 -9.56 9.36 29.07
C ASP A 570 -8.70 8.29 29.76
N GLU A 571 -9.34 7.18 30.15
CA GLU A 571 -8.66 6.01 30.70
C GLU A 571 -7.79 5.31 29.63
N PHE A 572 -8.37 5.03 28.46
CA PHE A 572 -7.70 4.32 27.37
C PHE A 572 -6.48 5.09 26.82
N LEU A 573 -6.55 6.43 26.82
CA LEU A 573 -5.48 7.31 26.34
C LEU A 573 -4.59 7.84 27.48
N SER A 574 -4.72 7.35 28.69
CA SER A 574 -4.04 7.90 29.87
C SER A 574 -2.52 8.02 29.66
N ASP A 575 -1.87 6.96 29.22
CA ASP A 575 -0.41 6.93 29.00
C ASP A 575 0.06 7.93 27.93
N TYR A 576 -0.80 8.18 26.93
CA TYR A 576 -0.50 9.15 25.89
C TYR A 576 -0.74 10.59 26.36
N LEU A 577 -1.87 10.84 27.01
CA LEU A 577 -2.27 12.18 27.43
C LEU A 577 -1.48 12.65 28.67
N PHE A 578 -1.12 11.72 29.54
CA PHE A 578 -0.51 11.97 30.83
C PHE A 578 0.68 11.00 31.07
N PRO A 579 1.73 11.08 30.23
CA PRO A 579 2.90 10.22 30.41
C PRO A 579 3.54 10.47 31.78
N PRO A 580 4.14 9.44 32.40
CA PRO A 580 4.90 9.61 33.65
C PRO A 580 5.93 10.72 33.53
N ARG A 581 6.08 11.52 34.59
CA ARG A 581 7.11 12.57 34.66
C ARG A 581 8.36 12.06 35.35
N ASP A 582 9.52 12.51 34.89
CA ASP A 582 10.83 12.10 35.44
C ASP A 582 11.01 12.55 36.90
N ASP A 583 10.32 13.61 37.33
CA ASP A 583 10.31 14.13 38.70
C ASP A 583 9.37 13.37 39.66
N GLY A 584 8.67 12.34 39.18
CA GLY A 584 7.71 11.54 39.96
C GLY A 584 6.41 12.27 40.32
N THR A 585 6.17 13.48 39.82
CA THR A 585 4.91 14.20 40.04
C THR A 585 3.76 13.60 39.26
N ASP A 586 2.54 13.65 39.81
CA ASP A 586 1.33 13.16 39.10
C ASP A 586 1.11 13.95 37.80
N PRO A 587 1.19 13.31 36.64
CA PRO A 587 1.06 14.00 35.34
C PRO A 587 -0.35 14.58 35.12
N ARG A 588 -1.33 14.13 35.92
CA ARG A 588 -2.70 14.66 35.87
C ARG A 588 -2.93 15.86 36.79
N LEU A 589 -1.98 16.21 37.63
CA LEU A 589 -2.12 17.37 38.51
C LEU A 589 -2.16 18.66 37.68
N CYS A 590 -3.16 19.50 37.92
CA CYS A 590 -3.34 20.75 37.20
C CYS A 590 -2.19 21.74 37.50
N PRO A 591 -1.44 22.21 36.51
CA PRO A 591 -0.30 23.10 36.72
C PRO A 591 -0.73 24.52 37.16
N LYS A 592 -2.02 24.87 37.02
CA LYS A 592 -2.52 26.19 37.37
C LYS A 592 -3.01 26.28 38.79
N CYS A 593 -3.77 25.32 39.29
CA CYS A 593 -4.34 25.38 40.65
C CYS A 593 -3.60 24.43 41.63
N GLY A 594 -2.84 23.46 41.17
CA GLY A 594 -2.12 22.53 42.02
C GLY A 594 -2.99 21.47 42.75
N GLU A 595 -4.30 21.50 42.56
CA GLU A 595 -5.27 20.66 43.31
C GLU A 595 -6.14 19.79 42.37
N GLY A 596 -6.65 20.41 41.29
CA GLY A 596 -7.55 19.76 40.33
C GLY A 596 -6.79 18.72 39.47
N ARG A 597 -7.50 17.71 38.99
CA ARG A 597 -6.98 16.69 38.07
C ARG A 597 -7.36 17.01 36.62
N LEU A 598 -6.42 16.83 35.75
CA LEU A 598 -6.61 16.97 34.30
C LEU A 598 -7.31 15.72 33.74
N SER A 599 -8.32 15.93 32.91
CA SER A 599 -9.04 14.84 32.22
C SER A 599 -9.47 15.27 30.81
N LEU A 600 -9.72 14.28 29.96
CA LEU A 600 -10.28 14.48 28.63
C LEU A 600 -11.71 15.01 28.73
N ARG A 601 -12.04 15.99 27.92
CA ARG A 601 -13.38 16.58 27.80
C ARG A 601 -13.76 16.73 26.33
N GLY A 602 -15.05 16.58 26.06
CA GLY A 602 -15.63 16.87 24.76
C GLY A 602 -16.12 18.31 24.69
N GLY A 603 -15.80 19.03 23.63
CA GLY A 603 -16.27 20.37 23.36
C GLY A 603 -16.80 20.52 21.92
N ARG A 604 -17.43 21.65 21.63
CA ARG A 604 -18.04 21.95 20.31
C ARG A 604 -17.02 21.79 19.15
N TYR A 605 -15.74 22.05 19.41
CA TYR A 605 -14.69 22.05 18.39
C TYR A 605 -13.79 20.83 18.45
N GLY A 606 -14.10 19.84 19.27
CA GLY A 606 -13.31 18.62 19.44
C GLY A 606 -13.01 18.30 20.90
N ALA A 607 -12.14 17.32 21.12
CA ALA A 607 -11.69 16.95 22.45
C ALA A 607 -10.58 17.89 22.96
N PHE A 608 -10.53 18.11 24.27
CA PHE A 608 -9.52 18.92 24.94
C PHE A 608 -9.30 18.40 26.36
N ILE A 609 -8.21 18.79 26.98
CA ILE A 609 -7.93 18.46 28.38
C ILE A 609 -8.33 19.64 29.25
N ALA A 610 -9.05 19.39 30.33
CA ALA A 610 -9.48 20.41 31.28
C ALA A 610 -9.27 19.97 32.74
N CYS A 611 -9.18 20.98 33.62
CA CYS A 611 -9.10 20.77 35.06
C CYS A 611 -10.46 20.37 35.64
N SER A 612 -10.48 19.44 36.60
CA SER A 612 -11.68 19.00 37.31
C SER A 612 -12.25 20.08 38.23
N ALA A 613 -11.44 21.07 38.64
CA ALA A 613 -11.86 22.18 39.50
C ALA A 613 -12.57 23.32 38.75
N TYR A 614 -13.11 23.07 37.57
CA TYR A 614 -13.97 24.04 36.87
C TYR A 614 -15.28 24.22 37.63
N PRO A 615 -15.81 25.44 37.81
CA PRO A 615 -15.43 26.74 37.18
C PRO A 615 -14.35 27.56 37.88
N GLU A 616 -13.88 27.16 39.05
CA GLU A 616 -12.87 27.88 39.84
C GLU A 616 -11.53 27.90 39.12
N CYS A 617 -11.15 26.79 38.53
CA CYS A 617 -9.97 26.67 37.67
C CYS A 617 -10.38 26.46 36.20
N LYS A 618 -10.06 27.45 35.35
CA LYS A 618 -10.36 27.43 33.91
C LYS A 618 -9.16 26.94 33.06
N PHE A 619 -8.29 26.10 33.63
CA PHE A 619 -7.16 25.59 32.87
C PHE A 619 -7.64 24.58 31.81
N THR A 620 -7.22 24.81 30.57
CA THR A 620 -7.41 23.88 29.45
C THR A 620 -6.16 23.78 28.60
N ARG A 621 -5.94 22.65 27.98
CA ARG A 621 -4.95 22.46 26.91
C ARG A 621 -5.51 21.65 25.76
N LYS A 622 -4.88 21.72 24.59
CA LYS A 622 -5.25 20.92 23.42
C LYS A 622 -5.10 19.42 23.72
N PHE A 623 -5.80 18.61 22.95
CA PHE A 623 -5.64 17.16 22.91
C PHE A 623 -4.28 16.87 22.25
N ALA A 624 -3.24 16.81 23.05
CA ALA A 624 -1.88 16.50 22.63
C ALA A 624 -1.13 15.86 23.79
N GLN A 625 -0.03 15.18 23.50
CA GLN A 625 0.85 14.66 24.54
C GLN A 625 1.38 15.80 25.41
N ALA A 626 1.45 15.60 26.74
CA ALA A 626 2.07 16.56 27.64
C ALA A 626 3.57 16.67 27.34
N GLY A 627 4.03 17.85 26.95
CA GLY A 627 5.44 18.11 26.60
C GLY A 627 5.73 18.26 25.11
N GLY A 628 4.75 18.05 24.22
CA GLY A 628 4.87 18.46 22.82
C GLY A 628 4.93 19.98 22.75
N SER A 629 6.03 20.55 22.24
CA SER A 629 6.18 21.99 22.01
C SER A 629 5.01 22.49 21.17
N ALA A 630 4.30 23.48 21.69
CA ALA A 630 3.40 24.30 20.90
C ALA A 630 4.27 25.16 19.96
N ASP A 631 4.40 24.74 18.70
CA ASP A 631 4.77 25.59 17.58
C ASP A 631 3.55 25.79 16.68
#